data_0e0c8492ab6eebf3b0cd268b653b1ed5
#
_entry.id   0e0c8492ab6eebf3b0cd268b653b1ed5
#
_cell.length_a   1.000
_cell.length_b   1.000
_cell.length_c   1.000
_cell.angle_alpha   90.00
_cell.angle_beta   90.00
_cell.angle_gamma   90.00
#
_symmetry.space_group_name_H-M   'P 1'
#
loop_
_entity.id
_entity.type
_entity.pdbx_description
1 polymer ?
#
loop_
_entity_poly.entity_id
_entity_poly.type
_entity_poly.pdbx_seq_one_letter_code
_entity_poly.pdbx_strand_id
1 'polypeptide(L)'
;MARYVFITGGVVSSLGKGIASAALGALLQARGYRVRLRKLDPYLNVDPGTMSPYQHGEVFVTDDGAETDLDLGHYERFTGVSATQGDNITTGRIYQEIITKERRGDYLGATVQVIPHVTNAIKEFVLSDHGGADFVLCEIGGTVGDIEGLPFFEAIRQLGQELDPGQAAFVHLTLLPYIPSAGEMKTKPTQHSVKELRSIGIQPNIILCRCDRPIPEDEKKKIALFCNVRESAVIEARDLQTIYEAPMAYHLAGLDTELLKHFGVTVAPQPDMGKWETIVQRLKSPDGEVTIGVVGKYTELKDAYKSLIEALHHGGVANNVKVNIRWIESEKFEERGDAWHEDLHGVHGVLVPGGFGERGSEGKIAAVTFAREHKTPYFGICFGMQMACIEAARNQAGLKGASSTEFGAAKHPIVGLMTEWLKGNELEKRSAAGDLGGTMRLGAYKAALEPGSKVAEIYGETEISERHRHRYEVNTKYRDKLEEAGLIFSGMSPDGVLPEIVERRDHPWFIGVQYHPELKSRPFEPHPLFASFIAAAVEQSRLV
;
A
#
# COMPACT_ATOMS: atom_id res chain seq x y z
N MET A 1 1.36 -28.26 11.10
CA MET A 1 0.10 -27.57 10.85
C MET A 1 0.30 -26.10 11.14
N ALA A 2 -0.31 -25.21 10.34
CA ALA A 2 -0.24 -23.77 10.55
C ALA A 2 -0.96 -23.35 11.85
N ARG A 3 -0.48 -22.28 12.48
CA ARG A 3 -1.13 -21.61 13.62
C ARG A 3 -1.83 -20.36 13.11
N TYR A 4 -3.05 -20.12 13.55
CA TYR A 4 -3.87 -18.99 13.09
C TYR A 4 -3.92 -17.91 14.18
N VAL A 5 -3.64 -16.69 13.81
CA VAL A 5 -3.70 -15.52 14.69
C VAL A 5 -4.75 -14.57 14.13
N PHE A 6 -5.86 -14.40 14.84
CA PHE A 6 -6.92 -13.49 14.47
C PHE A 6 -6.72 -12.14 15.15
N ILE A 7 -6.53 -11.09 14.34
CA ILE A 7 -6.27 -9.74 14.83
C ILE A 7 -7.55 -8.92 14.63
N THR A 8 -8.11 -8.50 15.73
CA THR A 8 -9.36 -7.73 15.80
C THR A 8 -9.11 -6.37 16.42
N GLY A 9 -9.99 -5.42 16.22
CA GLY A 9 -9.86 -4.10 16.83
C GLY A 9 -11.19 -3.54 17.31
N GLY A 10 -11.10 -2.63 18.27
CA GLY A 10 -12.25 -1.97 18.82
C GLY A 10 -11.99 -0.53 19.21
N VAL A 11 -13.01 0.15 19.68
CA VAL A 11 -13.05 1.56 20.10
C VAL A 11 -13.14 2.55 18.93
N VAL A 12 -12.17 2.57 18.02
CA VAL A 12 -12.13 3.50 16.87
C VAL A 12 -11.51 2.84 15.65
N SER A 13 -11.84 3.35 14.46
CA SER A 13 -11.14 3.03 13.21
C SER A 13 -9.71 3.60 13.22
N SER A 14 -8.88 3.20 12.25
CA SER A 14 -7.49 3.67 12.10
C SER A 14 -6.61 3.47 13.34
N LEU A 15 -6.93 2.47 14.16
CA LEU A 15 -6.21 2.14 15.39
C LEU A 15 -4.80 1.58 15.12
N GLY A 16 -4.53 1.15 13.88
CA GLY A 16 -3.24 0.62 13.44
C GLY A 16 -3.17 -0.91 13.42
N LYS A 17 -4.31 -1.60 13.20
CA LYS A 17 -4.34 -3.07 13.04
C LYS A 17 -3.38 -3.57 11.96
N GLY A 18 -3.37 -2.92 10.77
CA GLY A 18 -2.49 -3.30 9.66
C GLY A 18 -1.01 -3.28 10.04
N ILE A 19 -0.58 -2.22 10.70
CA ILE A 19 0.81 -2.10 11.19
C ILE A 19 1.09 -3.13 12.29
N ALA A 20 0.14 -3.35 13.20
CA ALA A 20 0.29 -4.33 14.27
C ALA A 20 0.42 -5.76 13.70
N SER A 21 -0.41 -6.09 12.70
CA SER A 21 -0.36 -7.37 11.98
C SER A 21 0.97 -7.54 11.26
N ALA A 22 1.40 -6.53 10.52
CA ALA A 22 2.66 -6.52 9.78
C ALA A 22 3.87 -6.65 10.72
N ALA A 23 3.90 -5.89 11.82
CA ALA A 23 4.98 -5.92 12.80
C ALA A 23 5.06 -7.27 13.52
N LEU A 24 3.92 -7.87 13.88
CA LEU A 24 3.89 -9.20 14.47
C LEU A 24 4.38 -10.26 13.47
N GLY A 25 3.97 -10.15 12.19
CA GLY A 25 4.48 -11.01 11.13
C GLY A 25 6.01 -10.92 10.99
N ALA A 26 6.54 -9.70 10.97
CA ALA A 26 7.98 -9.47 10.92
C ALA A 26 8.73 -10.03 12.14
N LEU A 27 8.15 -9.91 13.33
CA LEU A 27 8.72 -10.49 14.56
C LEU A 27 8.79 -12.02 14.52
N LEU A 28 7.74 -12.67 14.01
CA LEU A 28 7.73 -14.12 13.86
C LEU A 28 8.76 -14.56 12.80
N GLN A 29 8.93 -13.81 11.72
CA GLN A 29 9.98 -14.06 10.73
C GLN A 29 11.38 -13.86 11.32
N ALA A 30 11.59 -12.83 12.13
CA ALA A 30 12.86 -12.59 12.83
C ALA A 30 13.24 -13.76 13.77
N ARG A 31 12.25 -14.54 14.22
CA ARG A 31 12.44 -15.79 14.97
C ARG A 31 12.57 -17.04 14.10
N GLY A 32 12.58 -16.90 12.76
CA GLY A 32 12.75 -17.98 11.81
C GLY A 32 11.46 -18.68 11.37
N TYR A 33 10.28 -18.16 11.69
CA TYR A 33 9.01 -18.73 11.23
C TYR A 33 8.60 -18.17 9.87
N ARG A 34 7.95 -18.99 9.06
CA ARG A 34 7.30 -18.56 7.82
C ARG A 34 5.91 -18.03 8.16
N VAL A 35 5.58 -16.85 7.62
CA VAL A 35 4.31 -16.18 7.90
C VAL A 35 3.53 -15.88 6.63
N ARG A 36 2.20 -15.88 6.74
CA ARG A 36 1.28 -15.36 5.75
C ARG A 36 0.32 -14.39 6.42
N LEU A 37 0.04 -13.26 5.80
CA LEU A 37 -0.93 -12.29 6.29
C LEU A 37 -2.14 -12.25 5.38
N ARG A 38 -3.33 -12.13 5.97
CA ARG A 38 -4.61 -12.04 5.26
C ARG A 38 -5.44 -10.91 5.80
N LYS A 39 -6.12 -10.22 4.90
CA LYS A 39 -7.04 -9.13 5.20
C LYS A 39 -8.47 -9.55 4.89
N LEU A 40 -9.36 -9.37 5.86
CA LEU A 40 -10.79 -9.64 5.74
C LEU A 40 -11.54 -8.32 5.93
N ASP A 41 -12.11 -7.78 4.84
CA ASP A 41 -12.73 -6.45 4.82
C ASP A 41 -14.27 -6.54 4.81
N PRO A 42 -14.96 -5.93 5.80
CA PRO A 42 -16.39 -6.09 5.98
C PRO A 42 -17.26 -5.24 5.05
N TYR A 43 -16.69 -4.45 4.15
CA TYR A 43 -17.50 -3.64 3.23
C TYR A 43 -18.11 -4.45 2.06
N LEU A 44 -19.21 -3.92 1.50
CA LEU A 44 -19.97 -4.56 0.40
C LEU A 44 -19.39 -4.32 -1.00
N ASN A 45 -18.34 -3.52 -1.14
CA ASN A 45 -17.64 -3.40 -2.41
C ASN A 45 -16.95 -4.74 -2.74
N VAL A 46 -17.00 -5.14 -4.01
CA VAL A 46 -16.33 -6.37 -4.46
C VAL A 46 -14.82 -6.24 -4.30
N ASP A 47 -14.30 -5.06 -4.60
CA ASP A 47 -12.93 -4.61 -4.36
C ASP A 47 -12.91 -3.08 -4.13
N PRO A 48 -11.79 -2.49 -3.71
CA PRO A 48 -11.68 -1.05 -3.47
C PRO A 48 -11.42 -0.23 -4.74
N GLY A 49 -11.31 -0.83 -5.93
CA GLY A 49 -10.86 -0.16 -7.15
C GLY A 49 -11.68 1.05 -7.58
N THR A 50 -12.96 1.10 -7.24
CA THR A 50 -13.88 2.21 -7.52
C THR A 50 -14.18 3.09 -6.31
N MET A 51 -13.58 2.81 -5.15
CA MET A 51 -13.82 3.57 -3.93
C MET A 51 -13.11 4.92 -3.98
N SER A 52 -13.70 5.92 -3.33
CA SER A 52 -13.08 7.24 -3.19
C SER A 52 -11.85 7.18 -2.31
N PRO A 53 -10.70 7.76 -2.74
CA PRO A 53 -9.51 7.86 -1.89
C PRO A 53 -9.76 8.57 -0.55
N TYR A 54 -10.74 9.47 -0.48
CA TYR A 54 -11.13 10.14 0.76
C TYR A 54 -11.71 9.20 1.81
N GLN A 55 -12.35 8.11 1.38
CA GLN A 55 -13.01 7.16 2.29
C GLN A 55 -12.14 5.93 2.56
N HIS A 56 -11.36 5.51 1.57
CA HIS A 56 -10.64 4.24 1.63
C HIS A 56 -9.11 4.40 1.70
N GLY A 57 -8.58 5.55 1.27
CA GLY A 57 -7.15 5.73 1.08
C GLY A 57 -6.66 5.15 -0.25
N GLU A 58 -5.40 4.73 -0.28
CA GLU A 58 -4.75 4.14 -1.43
C GLU A 58 -5.35 2.77 -1.79
N VAL A 59 -5.49 2.50 -3.08
CA VAL A 59 -5.76 1.15 -3.59
C VAL A 59 -4.42 0.48 -3.89
N PHE A 60 -4.09 -0.54 -3.12
CA PHE A 60 -2.87 -1.33 -3.31
C PHE A 60 -3.12 -2.43 -4.34
N VAL A 61 -2.17 -2.65 -5.26
CA VAL A 61 -2.30 -3.67 -6.31
C VAL A 61 -1.24 -4.75 -6.13
N THR A 62 -1.67 -6.01 -6.16
CA THR A 62 -0.81 -7.19 -6.07
C THR A 62 -0.21 -7.57 -7.43
N ASP A 63 0.81 -8.45 -7.47
CA ASP A 63 1.41 -8.92 -8.72
C ASP A 63 0.39 -9.65 -9.61
N ASP A 64 -0.54 -10.39 -9.03
CA ASP A 64 -1.61 -11.12 -9.75
C ASP A 64 -2.85 -10.26 -10.06
N GLY A 65 -2.78 -8.93 -9.85
CA GLY A 65 -3.75 -7.96 -10.31
C GLY A 65 -4.96 -7.76 -9.39
N ALA A 66 -4.89 -8.13 -8.13
CA ALA A 66 -5.92 -7.76 -7.17
C ALA A 66 -5.80 -6.29 -6.76
N GLU A 67 -6.91 -5.56 -6.79
CA GLU A 67 -7.07 -4.27 -6.13
C GLU A 67 -7.47 -4.53 -4.68
N THR A 68 -6.71 -4.01 -3.73
CA THR A 68 -6.84 -4.36 -2.31
C THR A 68 -6.73 -3.14 -1.41
N ASP A 69 -7.01 -3.35 -0.12
CA ASP A 69 -6.77 -2.37 0.94
C ASP A 69 -5.27 -2.04 1.09
N LEU A 70 -4.98 -0.81 1.50
CA LEU A 70 -3.62 -0.30 1.72
C LEU A 70 -2.81 -1.12 2.75
N ASP A 71 -3.48 -1.86 3.64
CA ASP A 71 -2.83 -2.68 4.65
C ASP A 71 -1.97 -3.81 4.04
N LEU A 72 -2.35 -4.31 2.84
CA LEU A 72 -1.51 -5.30 2.14
C LEU A 72 -0.13 -4.73 1.79
N GLY A 73 -0.04 -3.44 1.50
CA GLY A 73 1.22 -2.74 1.34
C GLY A 73 2.08 -2.77 2.61
N HIS A 74 1.47 -2.59 3.79
CA HIS A 74 2.19 -2.76 5.06
C HIS A 74 2.67 -4.20 5.24
N TYR A 75 1.83 -5.20 4.91
CA TYR A 75 2.22 -6.60 5.03
C TYR A 75 3.46 -6.91 4.18
N GLU A 76 3.47 -6.51 2.91
CA GLU A 76 4.62 -6.71 2.02
C GLU A 76 5.87 -5.97 2.49
N ARG A 77 5.75 -4.70 2.90
CA ARG A 77 6.88 -3.88 3.37
C ARG A 77 7.56 -4.47 4.60
N PHE A 78 6.78 -5.03 5.52
CA PHE A 78 7.31 -5.57 6.77
C PHE A 78 7.84 -7.01 6.65
N THR A 79 7.17 -7.84 5.86
CA THR A 79 7.50 -9.28 5.78
C THR A 79 8.34 -9.65 4.57
N GLY A 80 8.39 -8.80 3.55
CA GLY A 80 9.02 -9.15 2.27
C GLY A 80 8.23 -10.20 1.46
N VAL A 81 7.10 -10.68 1.96
CA VAL A 81 6.26 -11.66 1.28
C VAL A 81 5.25 -10.94 0.39
N SER A 82 5.28 -11.21 -0.92
CA SER A 82 4.30 -10.63 -1.85
C SER A 82 2.90 -11.18 -1.58
N ALA A 83 1.94 -10.26 -1.46
CA ALA A 83 0.54 -10.60 -1.33
C ALA A 83 -0.07 -11.02 -2.69
N THR A 84 -1.14 -11.78 -2.62
CA THR A 84 -1.89 -12.28 -3.77
C THR A 84 -3.39 -12.05 -3.59
N GLN A 85 -4.19 -12.35 -4.60
CA GLN A 85 -5.65 -12.36 -4.50
C GLN A 85 -6.17 -13.25 -3.36
N GLY A 86 -5.42 -14.28 -2.97
CA GLY A 86 -5.72 -15.17 -1.85
C GLY A 86 -5.48 -14.56 -0.47
N ASP A 87 -4.99 -13.33 -0.38
CA ASP A 87 -4.66 -12.68 0.90
C ASP A 87 -5.63 -11.54 1.26
N ASN A 88 -6.59 -11.23 0.39
CA ASN A 88 -7.65 -10.26 0.68
C ASN A 88 -9.00 -10.78 0.24
N ILE A 89 -10.00 -10.61 1.09
CA ILE A 89 -11.40 -10.90 0.76
C ILE A 89 -12.32 -9.83 1.35
N THR A 90 -13.34 -9.45 0.57
CA THR A 90 -14.37 -8.50 0.99
C THR A 90 -15.71 -9.20 1.20
N THR A 91 -16.59 -8.62 2.01
CA THR A 91 -17.98 -9.08 2.10
C THR A 91 -18.64 -9.13 0.73
N GLY A 92 -18.43 -8.09 -0.09
CA GLY A 92 -19.02 -8.02 -1.44
C GLY A 92 -18.61 -9.19 -2.32
N ARG A 93 -17.33 -9.54 -2.34
CA ARG A 93 -16.84 -10.70 -3.10
C ARG A 93 -17.43 -12.02 -2.61
N ILE A 94 -17.54 -12.22 -1.29
CA ILE A 94 -18.16 -13.42 -0.70
C ILE A 94 -19.63 -13.54 -1.11
N TYR A 95 -20.40 -12.47 -0.95
CA TYR A 95 -21.81 -12.47 -1.31
C TYR A 95 -22.04 -12.67 -2.80
N GLN A 96 -21.24 -12.03 -3.64
CA GLN A 96 -21.30 -12.21 -5.09
C GLN A 96 -21.09 -13.68 -5.48
N GLU A 97 -20.08 -14.34 -4.88
CA GLU A 97 -19.80 -15.75 -5.13
C GLU A 97 -20.97 -16.65 -4.69
N ILE A 98 -21.49 -16.43 -3.47
CA ILE A 98 -22.61 -17.22 -2.92
C ILE A 98 -23.86 -17.02 -3.76
N ILE A 99 -24.22 -15.80 -4.14
CA ILE A 99 -25.39 -15.51 -4.98
C ILE A 99 -25.22 -16.13 -6.37
N THR A 100 -24.02 -16.09 -6.94
CA THR A 100 -23.71 -16.72 -8.21
C THR A 100 -23.90 -18.24 -8.15
N LYS A 101 -23.40 -18.89 -7.08
CA LYS A 101 -23.58 -20.33 -6.83
C LYS A 101 -25.08 -20.68 -6.65
N GLU A 102 -25.83 -19.86 -5.90
CA GLU A 102 -27.28 -20.04 -5.71
C GLU A 102 -28.00 -19.99 -7.06
N ARG A 103 -27.74 -18.97 -7.89
CA ARG A 103 -28.38 -18.83 -9.21
C ARG A 103 -28.04 -19.96 -10.18
N ARG A 104 -26.90 -20.61 -10.06
CA ARG A 104 -26.52 -21.81 -10.83
C ARG A 104 -27.16 -23.09 -10.30
N GLY A 105 -27.75 -23.06 -9.09
CA GLY A 105 -28.36 -24.25 -8.46
C GLY A 105 -27.35 -25.12 -7.67
N ASP A 106 -26.19 -24.65 -7.39
CA ASP A 106 -25.11 -25.40 -6.70
C ASP A 106 -25.53 -25.87 -5.29
N TYR A 107 -26.52 -25.19 -4.68
CA TYR A 107 -27.04 -25.53 -3.35
C TYR A 107 -28.27 -26.50 -3.40
N LEU A 108 -28.60 -27.02 -4.57
CA LEU A 108 -29.63 -28.06 -4.75
C LEU A 108 -30.99 -27.74 -4.08
N GLY A 109 -31.39 -26.47 -4.06
CA GLY A 109 -32.66 -26.00 -3.48
C GLY A 109 -32.61 -25.77 -1.97
N ALA A 110 -31.47 -25.86 -1.33
CA ALA A 110 -31.32 -25.51 0.08
C ALA A 110 -31.56 -24.00 0.32
N THR A 111 -32.06 -23.64 1.51
CA THR A 111 -32.14 -22.24 1.93
C THR A 111 -30.73 -21.73 2.23
N VAL A 112 -30.27 -20.75 1.47
CA VAL A 112 -28.95 -20.12 1.66
C VAL A 112 -29.03 -19.01 2.70
N GLN A 113 -28.20 -19.08 3.73
CA GLN A 113 -28.21 -18.17 4.88
C GLN A 113 -26.79 -17.68 5.22
N VAL A 114 -26.66 -16.61 6.02
CA VAL A 114 -25.38 -16.14 6.50
C VAL A 114 -24.62 -17.26 7.23
N ILE A 115 -25.31 -17.94 8.16
CA ILE A 115 -24.82 -19.15 8.81
C ILE A 115 -25.61 -20.34 8.20
N PRO A 116 -24.95 -21.34 7.58
CA PRO A 116 -23.50 -21.55 7.53
C PRO A 116 -22.83 -21.06 6.24
N HIS A 117 -23.55 -20.59 5.22
CA HIS A 117 -22.99 -20.43 3.87
C HIS A 117 -21.93 -19.32 3.79
N VAL A 118 -22.21 -18.12 4.32
CA VAL A 118 -21.25 -17.00 4.34
C VAL A 118 -20.09 -17.32 5.30
N THR A 119 -20.39 -17.82 6.49
CA THR A 119 -19.37 -18.18 7.47
C THR A 119 -18.45 -19.30 6.97
N ASN A 120 -18.99 -20.30 6.23
CA ASN A 120 -18.16 -21.35 5.63
C ASN A 120 -17.24 -20.78 4.53
N ALA A 121 -17.74 -19.91 3.67
CA ALA A 121 -16.91 -19.26 2.65
C ALA A 121 -15.75 -18.45 3.27
N ILE A 122 -16.01 -17.75 4.38
CA ILE A 122 -14.96 -17.04 5.14
C ILE A 122 -13.95 -18.04 5.72
N LYS A 123 -14.41 -19.12 6.34
CA LYS A 123 -13.54 -20.16 6.92
C LYS A 123 -12.69 -20.84 5.85
N GLU A 124 -13.29 -21.17 4.70
CA GLU A 124 -12.58 -21.74 3.55
C GLU A 124 -11.46 -20.80 3.07
N PHE A 125 -11.74 -19.49 2.98
CA PHE A 125 -10.74 -18.48 2.64
C PHE A 125 -9.60 -18.46 3.69
N VAL A 126 -9.92 -18.41 4.98
CA VAL A 126 -8.92 -18.38 6.06
C VAL A 126 -8.03 -19.63 6.05
N LEU A 127 -8.60 -20.79 5.75
CA LEU A 127 -7.90 -22.09 5.73
C LEU A 127 -7.29 -22.43 4.37
N SER A 128 -7.54 -21.65 3.31
CA SER A 128 -7.03 -21.90 1.97
C SER A 128 -5.49 -21.97 1.94
N ASP A 129 -4.91 -22.28 0.80
CA ASP A 129 -3.47 -22.43 0.65
C ASP A 129 -2.70 -21.23 1.26
N HIS A 130 -1.87 -21.52 2.23
CA HIS A 130 -1.01 -20.57 2.93
C HIS A 130 0.49 -20.74 2.58
N GLY A 131 0.81 -21.46 1.50
CA GLY A 131 2.18 -21.64 1.02
C GLY A 131 3.12 -22.34 2.04
N GLY A 132 2.56 -23.18 2.93
CA GLY A 132 3.32 -23.84 3.98
C GLY A 132 3.78 -22.94 5.12
N ALA A 133 3.11 -21.80 5.36
CA ALA A 133 3.39 -20.92 6.49
C ALA A 133 3.24 -21.64 7.84
N ASP A 134 4.08 -21.27 8.79
CA ASP A 134 3.98 -21.74 10.18
C ASP A 134 2.92 -20.95 10.96
N PHE A 135 2.72 -19.68 10.57
CA PHE A 135 1.69 -18.78 11.11
C PHE A 135 0.91 -18.10 10.00
N VAL A 136 -0.41 -18.09 10.13
CA VAL A 136 -1.32 -17.31 9.29
C VAL A 136 -1.96 -16.24 10.16
N LEU A 137 -1.67 -14.98 9.87
CA LEU A 137 -2.21 -13.83 10.59
C LEU A 137 -3.38 -13.28 9.78
N CYS A 138 -4.57 -13.30 10.38
CA CYS A 138 -5.81 -12.84 9.74
C CYS A 138 -6.27 -11.56 10.43
N GLU A 139 -6.17 -10.43 9.74
CA GLU A 139 -6.68 -9.16 10.22
C GLU A 139 -8.13 -8.98 9.82
N ILE A 140 -8.98 -8.73 10.81
CA ILE A 140 -10.39 -8.42 10.61
C ILE A 140 -10.55 -6.90 10.49
N GLY A 141 -11.00 -6.44 9.34
CA GLY A 141 -11.32 -5.04 9.09
C GLY A 141 -12.48 -4.54 9.96
N GLY A 142 -12.65 -3.23 10.05
CA GLY A 142 -13.69 -2.60 10.86
C GLY A 142 -13.43 -2.66 12.36
N THR A 143 -14.45 -2.40 13.12
CA THR A 143 -14.45 -2.31 14.59
C THR A 143 -15.39 -3.35 15.18
N VAL A 144 -15.02 -4.00 16.28
CA VAL A 144 -15.91 -4.93 16.97
C VAL A 144 -17.19 -4.21 17.40
N GLY A 145 -18.34 -4.82 17.09
CA GLY A 145 -19.68 -4.23 17.31
C GLY A 145 -20.30 -3.63 16.05
N ASP A 146 -19.52 -3.40 14.99
CA ASP A 146 -20.07 -2.98 13.69
C ASP A 146 -20.86 -4.13 13.05
N ILE A 147 -22.06 -3.82 12.54
CA ILE A 147 -23.00 -4.83 11.98
C ILE A 147 -22.38 -5.56 10.79
N GLU A 148 -21.69 -4.85 9.92
CA GLU A 148 -21.06 -5.38 8.71
C GLU A 148 -19.94 -6.39 9.00
N GLY A 149 -19.29 -6.29 10.17
CA GLY A 149 -18.24 -7.20 10.61
C GLY A 149 -18.73 -8.52 11.18
N LEU A 150 -20.00 -8.62 11.58
CA LEU A 150 -20.53 -9.78 12.33
C LEU A 150 -20.30 -11.13 11.64
N PRO A 151 -20.45 -11.31 10.31
CA PRO A 151 -20.18 -12.59 9.65
C PRO A 151 -18.72 -13.04 9.80
N PHE A 152 -17.77 -12.09 9.76
CA PHE A 152 -16.34 -12.39 9.97
C PHE A 152 -16.05 -12.78 11.41
N PHE A 153 -16.60 -12.04 12.38
CA PHE A 153 -16.44 -12.39 13.78
C PHE A 153 -17.03 -13.76 14.09
N GLU A 154 -18.21 -14.07 13.56
CA GLU A 154 -18.83 -15.39 13.73
C GLU A 154 -17.98 -16.50 13.09
N ALA A 155 -17.44 -16.28 11.89
CA ALA A 155 -16.59 -17.27 11.24
C ALA A 155 -15.31 -17.57 12.03
N ILE A 156 -14.60 -16.53 12.53
CA ILE A 156 -13.39 -16.75 13.34
C ILE A 156 -13.70 -17.34 14.73
N ARG A 157 -14.88 -17.04 15.29
CA ARG A 157 -15.34 -17.69 16.51
C ARG A 157 -15.53 -19.20 16.29
N GLN A 158 -16.16 -19.59 15.18
CA GLN A 158 -16.32 -20.99 14.79
C GLN A 158 -14.96 -21.65 14.58
N LEU A 159 -14.05 -21.02 13.84
CA LEU A 159 -12.68 -21.54 13.65
C LEU A 159 -11.94 -21.74 14.96
N GLY A 160 -12.10 -20.84 15.93
CA GLY A 160 -11.50 -21.00 17.27
C GLY A 160 -11.96 -22.24 18.01
N GLN A 161 -13.13 -22.80 17.65
CA GLN A 161 -13.67 -24.05 18.22
C GLN A 161 -13.37 -25.28 17.34
N GLU A 162 -13.31 -25.11 16.03
CA GLU A 162 -13.12 -26.20 15.06
C GLU A 162 -11.64 -26.60 14.91
N LEU A 163 -10.73 -25.65 15.11
CA LEU A 163 -9.29 -25.91 15.11
C LEU A 163 -8.87 -26.66 16.40
N ASP A 164 -7.81 -27.45 16.29
CA ASP A 164 -7.27 -28.15 17.43
C ASP A 164 -6.83 -27.19 18.55
N PRO A 165 -6.92 -27.58 19.83
CA PRO A 165 -6.47 -26.77 20.94
C PRO A 165 -5.03 -26.27 20.76
N GLY A 166 -4.82 -24.95 20.86
CA GLY A 166 -3.51 -24.34 20.66
C GLY A 166 -3.16 -24.07 19.19
N GLN A 167 -4.11 -24.11 18.25
CA GLN A 167 -3.91 -23.69 16.86
C GLN A 167 -4.47 -22.30 16.54
N ALA A 168 -5.30 -21.72 17.41
CA ALA A 168 -5.86 -20.39 17.23
C ALA A 168 -5.47 -19.45 18.38
N ALA A 169 -5.19 -18.19 18.06
CA ALA A 169 -5.00 -17.11 19.02
C ALA A 169 -5.78 -15.87 18.58
N PHE A 170 -6.33 -15.15 19.55
CA PHE A 170 -7.06 -13.89 19.31
C PHE A 170 -6.28 -12.73 19.95
N VAL A 171 -5.82 -11.81 19.12
CA VAL A 171 -5.15 -10.56 19.51
C VAL A 171 -6.14 -9.42 19.29
N HIS A 172 -6.47 -8.70 20.33
CA HIS A 172 -7.43 -7.60 20.25
C HIS A 172 -6.74 -6.26 20.48
N LEU A 173 -6.75 -5.40 19.47
CA LEU A 173 -6.18 -4.06 19.52
C LEU A 173 -7.22 -3.08 20.06
N THR A 174 -6.86 -2.28 21.06
CA THR A 174 -7.72 -1.30 21.73
C THR A 174 -7.02 0.03 21.91
N LEU A 175 -7.78 1.08 22.23
CA LEU A 175 -7.28 2.40 22.58
C LEU A 175 -7.30 2.58 24.10
N LEU A 176 -6.20 3.05 24.65
CA LEU A 176 -6.05 3.44 26.05
C LEU A 176 -5.71 4.93 26.14
N PRO A 177 -6.73 5.84 26.07
CA PRO A 177 -6.49 7.26 26.00
C PRO A 177 -6.07 7.84 27.35
N TYR A 178 -5.14 8.77 27.33
CA TYR A 178 -4.86 9.65 28.46
C TYR A 178 -5.76 10.89 28.40
N ILE A 179 -6.38 11.23 29.54
CA ILE A 179 -7.23 12.42 29.65
C ILE A 179 -6.46 13.48 30.46
N PRO A 180 -5.92 14.53 29.82
CA PRO A 180 -5.08 15.53 30.49
C PRO A 180 -5.78 16.22 31.68
N SER A 181 -7.07 16.52 31.55
CA SER A 181 -7.86 17.17 32.61
C SER A 181 -8.06 16.26 33.84
N ALA A 182 -8.01 14.95 33.69
CA ALA A 182 -8.13 13.98 34.78
C ALA A 182 -6.76 13.50 35.29
N GLY A 183 -5.69 13.74 34.53
CA GLY A 183 -4.34 13.29 34.88
C GLY A 183 -4.14 11.77 34.84
N GLU A 184 -5.01 11.02 34.15
CA GLU A 184 -4.99 9.56 34.17
C GLU A 184 -5.33 8.92 32.82
N MET A 185 -4.87 7.68 32.61
CA MET A 185 -5.30 6.84 31.51
C MET A 185 -6.67 6.24 31.78
N LYS A 186 -7.50 6.13 30.74
CA LYS A 186 -8.86 5.59 30.85
C LYS A 186 -8.95 4.18 30.29
N THR A 187 -9.13 3.18 31.16
CA THR A 187 -9.24 1.76 30.80
C THR A 187 -10.64 1.36 30.32
N LYS A 188 -11.66 2.19 30.55
CA LYS A 188 -13.05 1.88 30.17
C LYS A 188 -13.25 1.60 28.68
N PRO A 189 -12.67 2.35 27.72
CA PRO A 189 -12.81 2.02 26.30
C PRO A 189 -12.32 0.61 25.98
N THR A 190 -11.16 0.20 26.50
CA THR A 190 -10.62 -1.14 26.36
C THR A 190 -11.56 -2.20 26.98
N GLN A 191 -12.04 -1.97 28.19
CA GLN A 191 -12.97 -2.90 28.86
C GLN A 191 -14.26 -3.10 28.06
N HIS A 192 -14.84 -2.03 27.51
CA HIS A 192 -16.05 -2.09 26.71
C HIS A 192 -15.82 -2.82 25.37
N SER A 193 -14.72 -2.53 24.70
CA SER A 193 -14.35 -3.19 23.46
C SER A 193 -14.18 -4.70 23.63
N VAL A 194 -13.47 -5.12 24.70
CA VAL A 194 -13.31 -6.54 25.02
C VAL A 194 -14.65 -7.18 25.47
N LYS A 195 -15.49 -6.44 26.19
CA LYS A 195 -16.84 -6.92 26.53
C LYS A 195 -17.67 -7.20 25.27
N GLU A 196 -17.60 -6.31 24.27
CA GLU A 196 -18.30 -6.50 23.00
C GLU A 196 -17.80 -7.75 22.28
N LEU A 197 -16.47 -7.93 22.15
CA LEU A 197 -15.88 -9.12 21.57
C LEU A 197 -16.30 -10.42 22.29
N ARG A 198 -16.35 -10.38 23.61
CA ARG A 198 -16.80 -11.52 24.43
C ARG A 198 -18.29 -11.80 24.28
N SER A 199 -19.12 -10.80 24.00
CA SER A 199 -20.56 -11.00 23.76
C SER A 199 -20.82 -11.82 22.49
N ILE A 200 -19.90 -11.76 21.52
CA ILE A 200 -19.89 -12.58 20.30
C ILE A 200 -19.38 -14.02 20.59
N GLY A 201 -18.76 -14.24 21.74
CA GLY A 201 -18.19 -15.55 22.12
C GLY A 201 -16.69 -15.69 21.88
N ILE A 202 -15.98 -14.59 21.68
CA ILE A 202 -14.52 -14.58 21.48
C ILE A 202 -13.85 -14.03 22.74
N GLN A 203 -13.00 -14.82 23.39
CA GLN A 203 -12.12 -14.38 24.46
C GLN A 203 -10.76 -14.03 23.87
N PRO A 204 -10.28 -12.77 23.94
CA PRO A 204 -8.95 -12.45 23.49
C PRO A 204 -7.89 -13.15 24.38
N ASN A 205 -6.81 -13.58 23.74
CA ASN A 205 -5.65 -14.15 24.42
C ASN A 205 -4.63 -13.07 24.78
N ILE A 206 -4.54 -12.03 23.93
CA ILE A 206 -3.65 -10.89 24.08
C ILE A 206 -4.43 -9.61 23.78
N ILE A 207 -4.22 -8.59 24.60
CA ILE A 207 -4.75 -7.23 24.36
C ILE A 207 -3.57 -6.32 24.05
N LEU A 208 -3.59 -5.74 22.84
CA LEU A 208 -2.63 -4.78 22.39
C LEU A 208 -3.21 -3.37 22.59
N CYS A 209 -2.70 -2.64 23.58
CA CYS A 209 -3.22 -1.35 24.00
C CYS A 209 -2.47 -0.20 23.33
N ARG A 210 -3.08 0.45 22.32
CA ARG A 210 -2.52 1.68 21.77
C ARG A 210 -2.59 2.81 22.78
N CYS A 211 -1.45 3.45 23.04
CA CYS A 211 -1.30 4.49 24.05
C CYS A 211 -0.18 5.47 23.65
N ASP A 212 -0.25 6.70 24.17
CA ASP A 212 0.75 7.75 23.93
C ASP A 212 1.92 7.71 24.96
N ARG A 213 1.77 6.93 26.03
CA ARG A 213 2.70 6.86 27.16
C ARG A 213 2.70 5.47 27.81
N PRO A 214 3.69 5.16 28.68
CA PRO A 214 3.73 3.89 29.41
C PRO A 214 2.45 3.65 30.22
N ILE A 215 1.98 2.40 30.21
CA ILE A 215 0.81 1.99 31.01
C ILE A 215 1.26 1.70 32.44
N PRO A 216 0.71 2.37 33.47
CA PRO A 216 1.02 2.06 34.87
C PRO A 216 0.65 0.60 35.21
N GLU A 217 1.42 -0.03 36.11
CA GLU A 217 1.20 -1.42 36.49
C GLU A 217 -0.21 -1.66 37.05
N ASP A 218 -0.75 -0.74 37.84
CA ASP A 218 -2.10 -0.86 38.40
C ASP A 218 -3.18 -0.81 37.30
N GLU A 219 -2.98 -0.04 36.22
CA GLU A 219 -3.88 -0.03 35.08
C GLU A 219 -3.75 -1.32 34.25
N LYS A 220 -2.54 -1.89 34.11
CA LYS A 220 -2.36 -3.22 33.49
C LYS A 220 -3.10 -4.31 34.26
N LYS A 221 -2.96 -4.34 35.58
CA LYS A 221 -3.69 -5.28 36.45
C LYS A 221 -5.20 -5.13 36.30
N LYS A 222 -5.67 -3.90 36.27
CA LYS A 222 -7.07 -3.60 36.10
C LYS A 222 -7.60 -4.07 34.75
N ILE A 223 -6.88 -3.79 33.65
CA ILE A 223 -7.24 -4.29 32.31
C ILE A 223 -7.25 -5.82 32.31
N ALA A 224 -6.22 -6.46 32.84
CA ALA A 224 -6.10 -7.92 32.91
C ALA A 224 -7.30 -8.54 33.64
N LEU A 225 -7.67 -7.99 34.80
CA LEU A 225 -8.80 -8.48 35.61
C LEU A 225 -10.14 -8.34 34.86
N PHE A 226 -10.45 -7.15 34.32
CA PHE A 226 -11.74 -6.89 33.66
C PHE A 226 -11.88 -7.57 32.30
N CYS A 227 -10.77 -7.78 31.60
CA CYS A 227 -10.73 -8.40 30.28
C CYS A 227 -10.44 -9.90 30.32
N ASN A 228 -10.23 -10.48 31.51
CA ASN A 228 -9.96 -11.89 31.73
C ASN A 228 -8.75 -12.41 30.93
N VAL A 229 -7.64 -11.68 31.02
CA VAL A 229 -6.34 -12.06 30.45
C VAL A 229 -5.26 -12.00 31.51
N ARG A 230 -4.09 -12.61 31.26
CA ARG A 230 -2.93 -12.47 32.17
C ARG A 230 -2.37 -11.03 32.06
N GLU A 231 -1.77 -10.54 33.14
CA GLU A 231 -1.11 -9.20 33.11
C GLU A 231 -0.03 -9.12 32.03
N SER A 232 0.73 -10.19 31.82
CA SER A 232 1.74 -10.31 30.77
C SER A 232 1.16 -10.26 29.34
N ALA A 233 -0.14 -10.50 29.18
CA ALA A 233 -0.84 -10.43 27.91
C ALA A 233 -1.49 -9.05 27.64
N VAL A 234 -1.30 -8.08 28.52
CA VAL A 234 -1.64 -6.67 28.31
C VAL A 234 -0.40 -5.96 27.77
N ILE A 235 -0.34 -5.83 26.46
CA ILE A 235 0.83 -5.35 25.72
C ILE A 235 0.69 -3.87 25.37
N GLU A 236 1.73 -3.10 25.58
CA GLU A 236 1.79 -1.69 25.15
C GLU A 236 2.06 -1.56 23.65
N ALA A 237 1.23 -0.80 22.95
CA ALA A 237 1.45 -0.35 21.59
C ALA A 237 1.57 1.18 21.60
N ARG A 238 2.75 1.69 21.96
CA ARG A 238 2.99 3.13 22.04
C ARG A 238 3.04 3.77 20.67
N ASP A 239 2.64 5.05 20.61
CA ASP A 239 2.87 5.85 19.42
C ASP A 239 4.37 5.98 19.15
N LEU A 240 4.77 5.78 17.90
CA LEU A 240 6.16 5.68 17.46
C LEU A 240 6.49 6.82 16.48
N GLN A 241 7.75 7.20 16.39
CA GLN A 241 8.21 8.21 15.44
C GLN A 241 8.17 7.70 13.99
N THR A 242 8.44 6.42 13.81
CA THR A 242 8.30 5.74 12.53
C THR A 242 7.65 4.37 12.73
N ILE A 243 6.85 3.93 11.76
CA ILE A 243 6.20 2.61 11.80
C ILE A 243 7.22 1.46 11.88
N TYR A 244 8.44 1.68 11.37
CA TYR A 244 9.51 0.67 11.38
C TYR A 244 10.12 0.40 12.76
N GLU A 245 9.78 1.18 13.77
CA GLU A 245 10.10 0.87 15.17
C GLU A 245 9.16 -0.20 15.77
N ALA A 246 7.98 -0.42 15.15
CA ALA A 246 6.95 -1.27 15.74
C ALA A 246 7.41 -2.71 16.04
N PRO A 247 8.17 -3.41 15.17
CA PRO A 247 8.64 -4.74 15.50
C PRO A 247 9.50 -4.77 16.78
N MET A 248 10.44 -3.83 16.93
CA MET A 248 11.29 -3.76 18.12
C MET A 248 10.51 -3.38 19.37
N ALA A 249 9.61 -2.39 19.26
CA ALA A 249 8.77 -1.95 20.38
C ALA A 249 7.85 -3.07 20.89
N TYR A 250 7.24 -3.81 19.99
CA TYR A 250 6.35 -4.93 20.34
C TYR A 250 7.11 -6.13 20.88
N HIS A 251 8.33 -6.39 20.40
CA HIS A 251 9.20 -7.40 21.00
C HIS A 251 9.55 -7.05 22.45
N LEU A 252 10.01 -5.82 22.69
CA LEU A 252 10.34 -5.36 24.04
C LEU A 252 9.13 -5.36 24.98
N ALA A 253 7.93 -5.11 24.46
CA ALA A 253 6.68 -5.21 25.21
C ALA A 253 6.22 -6.66 25.44
N GLY A 254 6.83 -7.66 24.78
CA GLY A 254 6.59 -9.09 24.99
C GLY A 254 5.51 -9.72 24.10
N LEU A 255 5.04 -9.03 23.04
CA LEU A 255 3.94 -9.49 22.18
C LEU A 255 4.20 -10.87 21.57
N ASP A 256 5.33 -11.06 20.92
CA ASP A 256 5.74 -12.30 20.28
C ASP A 256 5.99 -13.42 21.28
N THR A 257 6.55 -13.09 22.44
CA THR A 257 6.80 -14.05 23.53
C THR A 257 5.48 -14.58 24.12
N GLU A 258 4.52 -13.70 24.41
CA GLU A 258 3.20 -14.12 24.92
C GLU A 258 2.40 -14.91 23.88
N LEU A 259 2.51 -14.53 22.59
CA LEU A 259 1.87 -15.29 21.50
C LEU A 259 2.45 -16.71 21.39
N LEU A 260 3.76 -16.84 21.35
CA LEU A 260 4.42 -18.14 21.27
C LEU A 260 4.13 -19.02 22.50
N LYS A 261 4.08 -18.41 23.69
CA LYS A 261 3.68 -19.09 24.92
C LYS A 261 2.23 -19.58 24.86
N HIS A 262 1.32 -18.81 24.26
CA HIS A 262 -0.06 -19.25 24.05
C HIS A 262 -0.11 -20.51 23.17
N PHE A 263 0.71 -20.59 22.12
CA PHE A 263 0.83 -21.77 21.26
C PHE A 263 1.68 -22.90 21.83
N GLY A 264 2.07 -22.82 23.11
CA GLY A 264 2.87 -23.87 23.78
C GLY A 264 4.32 -23.95 23.31
N VAL A 265 4.82 -22.93 22.62
CA VAL A 265 6.24 -22.85 22.21
C VAL A 265 7.05 -22.32 23.40
N THR A 266 7.69 -23.24 24.12
CA THR A 266 8.46 -22.91 25.35
C THR A 266 9.90 -22.53 25.06
N VAL A 267 10.44 -22.98 23.92
CA VAL A 267 11.81 -22.66 23.46
C VAL A 267 11.70 -22.13 22.04
N ALA A 268 11.86 -20.83 21.88
CA ALA A 268 11.87 -20.17 20.59
C ALA A 268 13.23 -19.49 20.36
N PRO A 269 13.73 -19.43 19.12
CA PRO A 269 14.90 -18.63 18.79
C PRO A 269 14.70 -17.17 19.20
N GLN A 270 15.79 -16.50 19.61
CA GLN A 270 15.74 -15.05 19.78
C GLN A 270 15.53 -14.40 18.41
N PRO A 271 14.75 -13.31 18.32
CA PRO A 271 14.53 -12.64 17.04
C PRO A 271 15.80 -11.92 16.58
N ASP A 272 16.13 -12.09 15.32
CA ASP A 272 17.17 -11.27 14.68
C ASP A 272 16.57 -9.92 14.27
N MET A 273 16.86 -8.88 15.03
CA MET A 273 16.36 -7.53 14.83
C MET A 273 17.36 -6.60 14.12
N GLY A 274 18.56 -7.06 13.76
CA GLY A 274 19.65 -6.22 13.25
C GLY A 274 19.26 -5.41 12.00
N LYS A 275 18.45 -5.97 11.10
CA LYS A 275 17.95 -5.25 9.93
C LYS A 275 17.03 -4.08 10.34
N TRP A 276 16.14 -4.30 11.31
CA TRP A 276 15.21 -3.29 11.82
C TRP A 276 15.95 -2.17 12.54
N GLU A 277 16.92 -2.50 13.37
CA GLU A 277 17.78 -1.53 14.08
C GLU A 277 18.48 -0.61 13.08
N THR A 278 19.04 -1.17 12.00
CA THR A 278 19.71 -0.40 10.94
C THR A 278 18.78 0.59 10.26
N ILE A 279 17.56 0.16 9.88
CA ILE A 279 16.57 1.05 9.24
C ILE A 279 16.16 2.18 10.19
N VAL A 280 15.82 1.82 11.45
CA VAL A 280 15.42 2.81 12.46
C VAL A 280 16.54 3.82 12.72
N GLN A 281 17.79 3.36 12.80
CA GLN A 281 18.94 4.24 12.99
C GLN A 281 19.09 5.24 11.84
N ARG A 282 19.02 4.78 10.57
CA ARG A 282 19.10 5.67 9.39
C ARG A 282 17.97 6.69 9.34
N LEU A 283 16.75 6.29 9.73
CA LEU A 283 15.61 7.20 9.79
C LEU A 283 15.74 8.25 10.91
N LYS A 284 16.34 7.88 12.05
CA LYS A 284 16.48 8.79 13.20
C LYS A 284 17.71 9.69 13.15
N SER A 285 18.75 9.26 12.46
CA SER A 285 20.05 9.95 12.39
C SER A 285 20.56 9.99 10.95
N PRO A 286 19.86 10.65 10.03
CA PRO A 286 20.30 10.81 8.64
C PRO A 286 21.48 11.79 8.55
N ASP A 287 22.33 11.63 7.52
CA ASP A 287 23.49 12.50 7.28
C ASP A 287 23.12 13.87 6.68
N GLY A 288 21.91 14.02 6.19
CA GLY A 288 21.41 15.25 5.58
C GLY A 288 19.93 15.16 5.26
N GLU A 289 19.44 16.15 4.52
CA GLU A 289 18.04 16.16 4.10
C GLU A 289 17.85 16.67 2.67
N VAL A 290 16.83 16.18 2.01
CA VAL A 290 16.37 16.63 0.70
C VAL A 290 14.89 16.93 0.72
N THR A 291 14.45 17.88 -0.12
CA THR A 291 13.05 18.23 -0.27
C THR A 291 12.55 17.82 -1.66
N ILE A 292 11.52 17.01 -1.70
CA ILE A 292 10.86 16.56 -2.93
C ILE A 292 9.51 17.26 -3.05
N GLY A 293 9.30 17.98 -4.14
CA GLY A 293 8.01 18.57 -4.49
C GLY A 293 7.13 17.52 -5.16
N VAL A 294 6.06 17.10 -4.46
CA VAL A 294 5.07 16.16 -5.01
C VAL A 294 3.87 16.97 -5.52
N VAL A 295 3.74 17.03 -6.85
CA VAL A 295 2.68 17.79 -7.53
C VAL A 295 1.51 16.87 -7.87
N GLY A 296 0.48 16.88 -7.04
CA GLY A 296 -0.61 15.91 -7.08
C GLY A 296 -1.99 16.51 -6.87
N LYS A 297 -2.96 15.60 -6.72
CA LYS A 297 -4.33 15.88 -6.26
C LYS A 297 -4.49 15.29 -4.87
N TYR A 298 -5.48 15.78 -4.08
CA TYR A 298 -5.75 15.23 -2.76
C TYR A 298 -4.54 15.28 -1.81
N THR A 299 -3.73 16.32 -1.92
CA THR A 299 -2.47 16.46 -1.19
C THR A 299 -2.65 16.56 0.33
N GLU A 300 -3.87 16.89 0.78
CA GLU A 300 -4.23 16.90 2.20
C GLU A 300 -4.46 15.49 2.77
N LEU A 301 -4.73 14.49 1.90
CA LEU A 301 -5.05 13.12 2.29
C LEU A 301 -3.83 12.20 2.11
N LYS A 302 -3.00 12.10 3.13
CA LYS A 302 -1.75 11.32 3.10
C LYS A 302 -1.97 9.82 2.85
N ASP A 303 -3.09 9.27 3.29
CA ASP A 303 -3.41 7.85 3.10
C ASP A 303 -3.68 7.47 1.63
N ALA A 304 -4.01 8.46 0.77
CA ALA A 304 -4.13 8.24 -0.67
C ALA A 304 -2.76 8.01 -1.38
N TYR A 305 -1.67 8.34 -0.70
CA TYR A 305 -0.30 8.26 -1.21
C TYR A 305 0.62 7.43 -0.32
N LYS A 306 0.06 6.48 0.41
CA LYS A 306 0.81 5.75 1.44
C LYS A 306 2.05 5.04 0.88
N SER A 307 1.91 4.26 -0.18
CA SER A 307 3.04 3.57 -0.80
C SER A 307 4.07 4.55 -1.39
N LEU A 308 3.62 5.68 -1.95
CA LEU A 308 4.51 6.71 -2.46
C LEU A 308 5.36 7.35 -1.35
N ILE A 309 4.72 7.70 -0.23
CA ILE A 309 5.40 8.25 0.95
C ILE A 309 6.46 7.28 1.46
N GLU A 310 6.07 6.01 1.63
CA GLU A 310 7.00 4.97 2.08
C GLU A 310 8.15 4.76 1.09
N ALA A 311 7.86 4.71 -0.22
CA ALA A 311 8.90 4.54 -1.24
C ALA A 311 9.92 5.70 -1.27
N LEU A 312 9.47 6.94 -1.07
CA LEU A 312 10.35 8.10 -0.91
C LEU A 312 11.23 7.97 0.35
N HIS A 313 10.66 7.54 1.47
CA HIS A 313 11.42 7.26 2.70
C HIS A 313 12.42 6.13 2.50
N HIS A 314 12.06 5.05 1.76
CA HIS A 314 12.99 3.97 1.43
C HIS A 314 14.17 4.47 0.59
N GLY A 315 13.90 5.35 -0.40
CA GLY A 315 14.95 6.03 -1.15
C GLY A 315 15.85 6.88 -0.25
N GLY A 316 15.28 7.53 0.77
CA GLY A 316 16.00 8.24 1.82
C GLY A 316 16.90 7.32 2.64
N VAL A 317 16.37 6.18 3.08
CA VAL A 317 17.12 5.15 3.82
C VAL A 317 18.30 4.62 2.98
N ALA A 318 18.08 4.37 1.67
CA ALA A 318 19.14 3.92 0.76
C ALA A 318 20.30 4.92 0.68
N ASN A 319 20.00 6.23 0.73
CA ASN A 319 20.99 7.32 0.60
C ASN A 319 21.39 7.93 1.95
N ASN A 320 20.91 7.39 3.07
CA ASN A 320 21.12 7.91 4.42
C ASN A 320 20.73 9.39 4.59
N VAL A 321 19.64 9.81 3.96
CA VAL A 321 19.11 11.19 4.05
C VAL A 321 17.65 11.20 4.45
N LYS A 322 17.24 12.25 5.15
CA LYS A 322 15.84 12.53 5.43
C LYS A 322 15.18 13.12 4.18
N VAL A 323 14.04 12.55 3.80
CA VAL A 323 13.23 13.08 2.70
C VAL A 323 12.09 13.91 3.28
N ASN A 324 12.10 15.20 3.00
CA ASN A 324 11.01 16.12 3.28
C ASN A 324 10.08 16.18 2.05
N ILE A 325 8.81 15.90 2.22
CA ILE A 325 7.83 15.93 1.13
C ILE A 325 7.08 17.26 1.19
N ARG A 326 7.25 18.08 0.15
CA ARG A 326 6.45 19.28 -0.06
C ARG A 326 5.29 18.94 -0.97
N TRP A 327 4.09 18.89 -0.40
CA TRP A 327 2.87 18.64 -1.13
C TRP A 327 2.41 19.89 -1.85
N ILE A 328 2.15 19.78 -3.15
CA ILE A 328 1.75 20.89 -4.02
C ILE A 328 0.49 20.49 -4.76
N GLU A 329 -0.61 21.20 -4.51
CA GLU A 329 -1.87 20.95 -5.19
C GLU A 329 -1.81 21.45 -6.63
N SER A 330 -1.94 20.53 -7.58
CA SER A 330 -1.75 20.82 -9.01
C SER A 330 -2.76 21.83 -9.56
N GLU A 331 -3.97 21.92 -9.01
CA GLU A 331 -4.98 22.90 -9.40
C GLU A 331 -4.58 24.35 -9.08
N LYS A 332 -3.84 24.55 -7.97
CA LYS A 332 -3.34 25.88 -7.62
C LYS A 332 -2.37 26.46 -8.62
N PHE A 333 -1.70 25.62 -9.40
CA PHE A 333 -0.86 26.08 -10.49
C PHE A 333 -1.67 26.69 -11.64
N GLU A 334 -2.84 26.13 -11.92
CA GLU A 334 -3.74 26.63 -12.94
C GLU A 334 -4.31 28.02 -12.59
N GLU A 335 -4.50 28.30 -11.31
CA GLU A 335 -5.08 29.55 -10.82
C GLU A 335 -4.07 30.70 -10.71
N ARG A 336 -2.77 30.40 -10.51
CA ARG A 336 -1.74 31.40 -10.18
C ARG A 336 -0.97 31.98 -11.36
N GLY A 337 -1.25 31.52 -12.60
CA GLY A 337 -0.46 31.92 -13.76
C GLY A 337 1.05 31.63 -13.52
N ASP A 338 1.93 32.56 -13.87
CA ASP A 338 3.40 32.34 -13.74
C ASP A 338 3.93 32.27 -12.29
N ALA A 339 3.13 32.65 -11.29
CA ALA A 339 3.57 32.63 -9.88
C ALA A 339 3.70 31.23 -9.27
N TRP A 340 3.25 30.17 -9.94
CA TRP A 340 3.40 28.79 -9.50
C TRP A 340 4.87 28.33 -9.36
N HIS A 341 5.80 28.97 -10.05
CA HIS A 341 7.23 28.70 -9.93
C HIS A 341 7.74 28.85 -8.47
N GLU A 342 7.13 29.74 -7.68
CA GLU A 342 7.52 29.96 -6.29
C GLU A 342 7.31 28.73 -5.42
N ASP A 343 6.27 27.93 -5.67
CA ASP A 343 5.97 26.72 -4.89
C ASP A 343 7.02 25.61 -5.12
N LEU A 344 7.73 25.64 -6.26
CA LEU A 344 8.81 24.72 -6.60
C LEU A 344 10.23 25.25 -6.29
N HIS A 345 10.35 26.48 -5.80
CA HIS A 345 11.65 26.99 -5.36
C HIS A 345 12.21 26.20 -4.17
N GLY A 346 13.48 25.83 -4.26
CA GLY A 346 14.19 25.10 -3.21
C GLY A 346 13.75 23.65 -3.05
N VAL A 347 13.05 23.05 -4.04
CA VAL A 347 12.91 21.61 -4.13
C VAL A 347 14.12 21.00 -4.85
N HIS A 348 14.56 19.85 -4.39
CA HIS A 348 15.70 19.13 -4.96
C HIS A 348 15.28 18.06 -5.98
N GLY A 349 13.99 17.80 -6.08
CA GLY A 349 13.38 16.92 -7.07
C GLY A 349 11.89 17.19 -7.19
N VAL A 350 11.33 16.95 -8.36
CA VAL A 350 9.90 17.07 -8.67
C VAL A 350 9.34 15.69 -8.97
N LEU A 351 8.27 15.31 -8.28
CA LEU A 351 7.56 14.05 -8.52
C LEU A 351 6.11 14.34 -8.88
N VAL A 352 5.67 13.78 -10.00
CA VAL A 352 4.26 13.79 -10.43
C VAL A 352 3.70 12.38 -10.30
N PRO A 353 2.83 12.12 -9.32
CA PRO A 353 2.29 10.79 -9.05
C PRO A 353 1.20 10.38 -10.03
N GLY A 354 0.78 9.12 -9.94
CA GLY A 354 -0.39 8.58 -10.60
C GLY A 354 -1.67 9.38 -10.32
N GLY A 355 -2.66 9.23 -11.17
CA GLY A 355 -3.95 9.89 -11.06
C GLY A 355 -4.82 9.67 -12.27
N PHE A 356 -6.02 10.25 -12.28
CA PHE A 356 -7.01 10.14 -13.33
C PHE A 356 -7.71 11.49 -13.53
N GLY A 357 -8.26 11.68 -14.74
CA GLY A 357 -9.12 12.81 -15.11
C GLY A 357 -8.37 14.11 -15.37
N GLU A 358 -9.08 15.04 -16.02
CA GLU A 358 -8.55 16.31 -16.52
C GLU A 358 -8.12 17.28 -15.41
N ARG A 359 -8.84 17.29 -14.29
CA ARG A 359 -8.62 18.22 -13.18
C ARG A 359 -7.15 18.22 -12.71
N GLY A 360 -6.50 19.38 -12.69
CA GLY A 360 -5.10 19.56 -12.28
C GLY A 360 -4.06 19.02 -13.27
N SER A 361 -4.45 18.64 -14.49
CA SER A 361 -3.51 18.12 -15.50
C SER A 361 -2.56 19.22 -16.02
N GLU A 362 -3.04 20.42 -16.25
CA GLU A 362 -2.22 21.54 -16.72
C GLU A 362 -1.18 21.96 -15.67
N GLY A 363 -1.55 21.95 -14.39
CA GLY A 363 -0.59 22.19 -13.31
C GLY A 363 0.50 21.13 -13.23
N LYS A 364 0.18 19.87 -13.51
CA LYS A 364 1.19 18.79 -13.60
C LYS A 364 2.10 18.97 -14.83
N ILE A 365 1.55 19.36 -15.98
CA ILE A 365 2.33 19.67 -17.18
C ILE A 365 3.28 20.85 -16.90
N ALA A 366 2.82 21.89 -16.20
CA ALA A 366 3.65 23.01 -15.78
C ALA A 366 4.82 22.56 -14.86
N ALA A 367 4.57 21.63 -13.93
CA ALA A 367 5.62 21.05 -13.09
C ALA A 367 6.67 20.27 -13.89
N VAL A 368 6.25 19.55 -14.94
CA VAL A 368 7.17 18.89 -15.89
C VAL A 368 8.03 19.92 -16.61
N THR A 369 7.40 21.01 -17.12
CA THR A 369 8.12 22.11 -17.79
C THR A 369 9.18 22.70 -16.87
N PHE A 370 8.82 23.03 -15.63
CA PHE A 370 9.76 23.52 -14.62
C PHE A 370 10.95 22.57 -14.45
N ALA A 371 10.69 21.31 -14.19
CA ALA A 371 11.74 20.33 -13.93
C ALA A 371 12.70 20.22 -15.14
N ARG A 372 12.16 20.20 -16.37
CA ARG A 372 12.95 20.15 -17.60
C ARG A 372 13.84 21.40 -17.79
N GLU A 373 13.27 22.58 -17.61
CA GLU A 373 13.96 23.85 -17.88
C GLU A 373 15.02 24.19 -16.80
N HIS A 374 14.71 23.87 -15.55
CA HIS A 374 15.61 24.11 -14.42
C HIS A 374 16.58 22.95 -14.14
N LYS A 375 16.54 21.88 -14.95
CA LYS A 375 17.35 20.67 -14.76
C LYS A 375 17.17 20.04 -13.37
N THR A 376 16.00 20.24 -12.75
CA THR A 376 15.63 19.63 -11.48
C THR A 376 15.24 18.17 -11.71
N PRO A 377 15.78 17.20 -10.98
CA PRO A 377 15.37 15.79 -11.10
C PRO A 377 13.87 15.61 -11.17
N TYR A 378 13.39 14.88 -12.19
CA TYR A 378 11.97 14.66 -12.44
C TYR A 378 11.60 13.18 -12.39
N PHE A 379 10.59 12.83 -11.62
CA PHE A 379 10.01 11.48 -11.60
C PHE A 379 8.52 11.52 -11.89
N GLY A 380 8.11 10.97 -13.04
CA GLY A 380 6.71 10.85 -13.45
C GLY A 380 6.20 9.42 -13.30
N ILE A 381 5.20 9.18 -12.44
CA ILE A 381 4.61 7.86 -12.20
C ILE A 381 3.25 7.79 -12.88
N CYS A 382 3.00 6.79 -13.72
CA CYS A 382 1.75 6.50 -14.41
C CYS A 382 1.22 7.76 -15.14
N PHE A 383 0.27 8.46 -14.57
CA PHE A 383 -0.21 9.74 -15.11
C PHE A 383 0.90 10.79 -15.26
N GLY A 384 1.90 10.78 -14.36
CA GLY A 384 3.06 11.67 -14.45
C GLY A 384 3.89 11.43 -15.71
N MET A 385 4.11 10.19 -16.13
CA MET A 385 4.73 9.87 -17.42
C MET A 385 3.90 10.40 -18.58
N GLN A 386 2.58 10.21 -18.53
CA GLN A 386 1.67 10.69 -19.58
C GLN A 386 1.72 12.22 -19.72
N MET A 387 1.77 12.95 -18.59
CA MET A 387 1.92 14.42 -18.60
C MET A 387 3.28 14.84 -19.17
N ALA A 388 4.36 14.10 -18.92
CA ALA A 388 5.65 14.36 -19.52
C ALA A 388 5.65 14.18 -21.05
N CYS A 389 4.93 13.18 -21.56
CA CYS A 389 4.76 12.98 -23.00
C CYS A 389 3.93 14.11 -23.63
N ILE A 390 2.87 14.59 -22.96
CA ILE A 390 2.06 15.71 -23.43
C ILE A 390 2.87 17.01 -23.41
N GLU A 391 3.66 17.26 -22.37
CA GLU A 391 4.57 18.41 -22.27
C GLU A 391 5.55 18.44 -23.42
N ALA A 392 6.27 17.34 -23.66
CA ALA A 392 7.23 17.23 -24.75
C ALA A 392 6.56 17.43 -26.13
N ALA A 393 5.37 16.89 -26.33
CA ALA A 393 4.59 17.06 -27.54
C ALA A 393 4.23 18.54 -27.81
N ARG A 394 3.73 19.25 -26.78
CA ARG A 394 3.29 20.63 -26.88
C ARG A 394 4.47 21.61 -27.02
N ASN A 395 5.44 21.50 -26.13
CA ASN A 395 6.45 22.53 -25.94
C ASN A 395 7.73 22.30 -26.75
N GLN A 396 7.98 21.07 -27.20
CA GLN A 396 9.22 20.72 -27.89
C GLN A 396 8.97 20.16 -29.31
N ALA A 397 7.99 19.26 -29.46
CA ALA A 397 7.64 18.72 -30.79
C ALA A 397 6.68 19.62 -31.58
N GLY A 398 6.25 20.79 -31.06
CA GLY A 398 5.38 21.74 -31.72
C GLY A 398 3.95 21.27 -31.98
N LEU A 399 3.49 20.21 -31.32
CA LEU A 399 2.16 19.64 -31.50
C LEU A 399 1.12 20.40 -30.66
N LYS A 400 0.80 21.64 -31.06
CA LYS A 400 -0.20 22.48 -30.40
C LYS A 400 -1.55 21.76 -30.30
N GLY A 401 -2.12 21.66 -29.09
CA GLY A 401 -3.36 20.94 -28.82
C GLY A 401 -3.16 19.44 -28.60
N ALA A 402 -1.92 19.00 -28.32
CA ALA A 402 -1.62 17.67 -27.82
C ALA A 402 -2.28 17.45 -26.43
N SER A 403 -2.96 16.32 -26.24
CA SER A 403 -3.70 16.02 -25.01
C SER A 403 -3.94 14.52 -24.86
N SER A 404 -4.68 14.15 -23.79
CA SER A 404 -5.22 12.81 -23.60
C SER A 404 -6.67 12.72 -24.06
N THR A 405 -7.06 11.58 -24.63
CA THR A 405 -8.49 11.31 -24.92
C THR A 405 -9.32 11.12 -23.65
N GLU A 406 -8.68 10.96 -22.51
CA GLU A 406 -9.33 10.98 -21.19
C GLU A 406 -9.99 12.33 -20.89
N PHE A 407 -9.45 13.42 -21.44
CA PHE A 407 -9.93 14.79 -21.24
C PHE A 407 -10.93 15.23 -22.34
N GLY A 408 -11.27 14.34 -23.24
CA GLY A 408 -12.16 14.63 -24.37
C GLY A 408 -11.46 14.55 -25.73
N ALA A 409 -12.05 15.18 -26.73
CA ALA A 409 -11.51 15.15 -28.08
C ALA A 409 -10.19 15.96 -28.17
N ALA A 410 -9.10 15.30 -28.56
CA ALA A 410 -7.79 15.90 -28.72
C ALA A 410 -7.37 15.99 -30.17
N LYS A 411 -6.78 17.15 -30.58
CA LYS A 411 -6.20 17.33 -31.92
C LYS A 411 -5.04 16.38 -32.19
N HIS A 412 -4.22 16.20 -31.18
CA HIS A 412 -3.11 15.24 -31.17
C HIS A 412 -3.26 14.36 -29.90
N PRO A 413 -3.89 13.17 -30.00
CA PRO A 413 -4.08 12.27 -28.87
C PRO A 413 -2.77 11.54 -28.54
N ILE A 414 -1.93 12.19 -27.74
CA ILE A 414 -0.65 11.63 -27.27
C ILE A 414 -0.90 10.48 -26.30
N VAL A 415 -1.97 10.57 -25.53
CA VAL A 415 -2.43 9.52 -24.61
C VAL A 415 -3.84 9.13 -25.01
N GLY A 416 -4.12 7.85 -25.07
CA GLY A 416 -5.42 7.35 -25.50
C GLY A 416 -5.74 5.96 -24.98
N LEU A 417 -7.00 5.57 -25.15
CA LEU A 417 -7.47 4.23 -24.81
C LEU A 417 -6.92 3.23 -25.84
N MET A 418 -6.21 2.22 -25.38
CA MET A 418 -5.84 1.07 -26.23
C MET A 418 -6.94 0.02 -26.16
N THR A 419 -7.31 -0.54 -27.30
CA THR A 419 -8.41 -1.50 -27.40
C THR A 419 -7.99 -2.95 -27.15
N GLU A 420 -6.70 -3.26 -27.33
CA GLU A 420 -6.15 -4.62 -27.20
C GLU A 420 -4.76 -4.59 -26.59
N TRP A 421 -4.45 -5.54 -25.69
CA TRP A 421 -3.10 -5.78 -25.15
C TRP A 421 -2.93 -7.24 -24.75
N LEU A 422 -1.68 -7.67 -24.58
CA LEU A 422 -1.35 -9.03 -24.14
C LEU A 422 -1.10 -9.07 -22.64
N LYS A 423 -1.78 -10.01 -21.94
CA LYS A 423 -1.53 -10.37 -20.56
C LYS A 423 -1.03 -11.81 -20.49
N GLY A 424 0.24 -11.98 -20.19
CA GLY A 424 0.88 -13.30 -20.36
C GLY A 424 0.86 -13.74 -21.82
N ASN A 425 0.13 -14.83 -22.14
CA ASN A 425 -0.04 -15.36 -23.49
C ASN A 425 -1.45 -15.11 -24.06
N GLU A 426 -2.31 -14.37 -23.35
CA GLU A 426 -3.70 -14.11 -23.77
C GLU A 426 -3.87 -12.66 -24.21
N LEU A 427 -4.59 -12.48 -25.34
CA LEU A 427 -4.98 -11.15 -25.85
C LEU A 427 -6.20 -10.66 -25.07
N GLU A 428 -6.03 -9.61 -24.27
CA GLU A 428 -7.15 -8.91 -23.63
C GLU A 428 -7.68 -7.79 -24.53
N LYS A 429 -9.02 -7.72 -24.67
CA LYS A 429 -9.71 -6.68 -25.46
C LYS A 429 -10.42 -5.70 -24.55
N ARG A 430 -10.20 -4.41 -24.79
CA ARG A 430 -10.93 -3.33 -24.13
C ARG A 430 -12.11 -2.87 -25.00
N SER A 431 -13.25 -2.55 -24.37
CA SER A 431 -14.33 -1.80 -25.00
C SER A 431 -14.57 -0.50 -24.24
N ALA A 432 -14.88 0.57 -24.95
CA ALA A 432 -15.22 1.86 -24.34
C ALA A 432 -16.51 1.80 -23.46
N ALA A 433 -17.33 0.75 -23.62
CA ALA A 433 -18.59 0.55 -22.90
C ALA A 433 -18.52 -0.56 -21.84
N GLY A 434 -17.33 -1.10 -21.55
CA GLY A 434 -17.16 -2.18 -20.59
C GLY A 434 -17.25 -1.74 -19.12
N ASP A 435 -17.28 -2.71 -18.23
CA ASP A 435 -17.21 -2.50 -16.78
C ASP A 435 -15.95 -1.70 -16.42
N LEU A 436 -16.14 -0.59 -15.70
CA LEU A 436 -15.05 0.32 -15.34
C LEU A 436 -13.95 -0.38 -14.52
N GLY A 437 -14.26 -1.38 -13.71
CA GLY A 437 -13.29 -2.19 -12.97
C GLY A 437 -12.52 -3.19 -13.83
N GLY A 438 -13.17 -3.75 -14.87
CA GLY A 438 -12.60 -4.82 -15.72
C GLY A 438 -11.74 -4.38 -16.90
N THR A 439 -11.55 -3.07 -17.14
CA THR A 439 -10.87 -2.54 -18.33
C THR A 439 -9.48 -1.95 -18.05
N MET A 440 -8.97 -2.05 -16.84
CA MET A 440 -7.64 -1.57 -16.47
C MET A 440 -6.56 -2.64 -16.68
N ARG A 441 -5.36 -2.17 -16.98
CA ARG A 441 -4.16 -2.99 -16.91
C ARG A 441 -3.76 -3.06 -15.43
N LEU A 442 -3.93 -4.23 -14.82
CA LEU A 442 -3.77 -4.45 -13.39
C LEU A 442 -2.76 -5.56 -13.10
N GLY A 443 -1.88 -5.34 -12.11
CA GLY A 443 -0.89 -6.30 -11.67
C GLY A 443 0.45 -6.18 -12.38
N ALA A 444 1.27 -7.20 -12.25
CA ALA A 444 2.63 -7.22 -12.76
C ALA A 444 2.68 -7.52 -14.26
N TYR A 445 3.39 -6.66 -15.00
CA TYR A 445 3.70 -6.84 -16.42
C TYR A 445 5.19 -6.68 -16.65
N LYS A 446 5.69 -7.42 -17.63
CA LYS A 446 7.08 -7.33 -18.05
C LYS A 446 7.31 -6.11 -18.94
N ALA A 447 8.51 -5.53 -18.82
CA ALA A 447 9.02 -4.51 -19.73
C ALA A 447 10.44 -4.86 -20.15
N ALA A 448 10.75 -4.61 -21.44
CA ALA A 448 12.09 -4.72 -21.99
C ALA A 448 12.73 -3.32 -21.99
N LEU A 449 13.92 -3.19 -21.41
CA LEU A 449 14.67 -1.95 -21.30
C LEU A 449 15.69 -1.83 -22.41
N GLU A 450 15.85 -0.61 -22.96
CA GLU A 450 16.88 -0.33 -23.95
C GLU A 450 18.28 -0.45 -23.31
N PRO A 451 19.16 -1.34 -23.83
CA PRO A 451 20.52 -1.47 -23.30
C PRO A 451 21.29 -0.15 -23.36
N GLY A 452 21.94 0.23 -22.25
CA GLY A 452 22.68 1.48 -22.13
C GLY A 452 21.81 2.72 -21.87
N SER A 453 20.50 2.53 -21.65
CA SER A 453 19.64 3.58 -21.09
C SER A 453 19.92 3.79 -19.61
N LYS A 454 19.63 4.99 -19.09
CA LYS A 454 19.77 5.30 -17.67
C LYS A 454 18.91 4.35 -16.81
N VAL A 455 17.72 4.03 -17.26
CA VAL A 455 16.83 3.13 -16.56
C VAL A 455 17.40 1.71 -16.49
N ALA A 456 18.00 1.18 -17.56
CA ALA A 456 18.66 -0.13 -17.55
C ALA A 456 19.87 -0.16 -16.60
N GLU A 457 20.63 0.94 -16.53
CA GLU A 457 21.74 1.09 -15.57
C GLU A 457 21.24 1.09 -14.11
N ILE A 458 20.10 1.77 -13.84
CA ILE A 458 19.51 1.86 -12.50
C ILE A 458 18.99 0.50 -12.02
N TYR A 459 18.31 -0.25 -12.90
CA TYR A 459 17.83 -1.61 -12.55
C TYR A 459 18.95 -2.66 -12.55
N GLY A 460 19.99 -2.45 -13.34
CA GLY A 460 21.05 -3.46 -13.56
C GLY A 460 20.63 -4.64 -14.42
N GLU A 461 19.49 -4.55 -15.08
CA GLU A 461 18.84 -5.59 -15.90
C GLU A 461 18.20 -4.97 -17.14
N THR A 462 17.90 -5.80 -18.14
CA THR A 462 17.22 -5.40 -19.38
C THR A 462 15.79 -5.92 -19.51
N GLU A 463 15.34 -6.73 -18.58
CA GLU A 463 13.94 -7.16 -18.44
C GLU A 463 13.51 -6.94 -16.98
N ILE A 464 12.41 -6.24 -16.79
CA ILE A 464 11.83 -5.97 -15.47
C ILE A 464 10.37 -6.41 -15.43
N SER A 465 9.81 -6.52 -14.24
CA SER A 465 8.39 -6.78 -14.03
C SER A 465 7.83 -5.83 -12.99
N GLU A 466 6.86 -5.00 -13.35
CA GLU A 466 6.33 -3.94 -12.51
C GLU A 466 4.81 -3.93 -12.46
N ARG A 467 4.23 -3.38 -11.37
CA ARG A 467 2.77 -3.35 -11.16
C ARG A 467 2.13 -2.17 -11.85
N HIS A 468 1.06 -2.43 -12.56
CA HIS A 468 0.27 -1.45 -13.30
C HIS A 468 -1.11 -1.27 -12.67
N ARG A 469 -1.63 -0.05 -12.81
CA ARG A 469 -3.02 0.31 -12.50
C ARG A 469 -3.44 1.50 -13.37
N HIS A 470 -3.74 1.23 -14.63
CA HIS A 470 -4.13 2.30 -15.56
C HIS A 470 -4.93 1.76 -16.72
N ARG A 471 -5.60 2.68 -17.43
CA ARG A 471 -6.47 2.40 -18.58
C ARG A 471 -5.97 3.04 -19.86
N TYR A 472 -5.33 4.20 -19.74
CA TYR A 472 -4.81 4.99 -20.85
C TYR A 472 -3.33 4.72 -21.05
N GLU A 473 -2.90 4.74 -22.31
CA GLU A 473 -1.53 4.45 -22.73
C GLU A 473 -0.99 5.58 -23.62
N VAL A 474 0.32 5.76 -23.65
CA VAL A 474 0.97 6.67 -24.58
C VAL A 474 0.89 6.11 -26.00
N ASN A 475 0.49 6.95 -26.95
CA ASN A 475 0.27 6.58 -28.34
C ASN A 475 1.59 6.53 -29.13
N THR A 476 2.04 5.34 -29.48
CA THR A 476 3.30 5.11 -30.20
C THR A 476 3.37 5.73 -31.59
N LYS A 477 2.25 6.16 -32.19
CA LYS A 477 2.26 6.92 -33.45
C LYS A 477 3.00 8.26 -33.37
N TYR A 478 3.21 8.77 -32.15
CA TYR A 478 3.94 10.01 -31.92
C TYR A 478 5.37 9.75 -31.43
N ARG A 479 5.82 8.50 -31.34
CA ARG A 479 7.13 8.13 -30.81
C ARG A 479 8.27 8.87 -31.48
N ASP A 480 8.38 8.80 -32.80
CA ASP A 480 9.48 9.43 -33.55
C ASP A 480 9.58 10.95 -33.27
N LYS A 481 8.43 11.64 -33.25
CA LYS A 481 8.39 13.08 -32.95
C LYS A 481 8.79 13.42 -31.51
N LEU A 482 8.45 12.56 -30.57
CA LEU A 482 8.82 12.73 -29.15
C LEU A 482 10.31 12.43 -28.95
N GLU A 483 10.85 11.43 -29.64
CA GLU A 483 12.27 11.10 -29.59
C GLU A 483 13.13 12.17 -30.27
N GLU A 484 12.68 12.75 -31.43
CA GLU A 484 13.30 13.92 -32.03
C GLU A 484 13.29 15.14 -31.10
N ALA A 485 12.27 15.28 -30.26
CA ALA A 485 12.17 16.30 -29.21
C ALA A 485 12.96 15.97 -27.93
N GLY A 486 13.74 14.87 -27.91
CA GLY A 486 14.63 14.48 -26.82
C GLY A 486 13.98 13.65 -25.72
N LEU A 487 12.72 13.21 -25.86
CA LEU A 487 12.07 12.29 -24.95
C LEU A 487 12.15 10.86 -25.50
N ILE A 488 13.03 10.03 -24.95
CA ILE A 488 13.37 8.71 -25.45
C ILE A 488 12.51 7.64 -24.78
N PHE A 489 12.03 6.68 -25.56
CA PHE A 489 11.29 5.52 -25.06
C PHE A 489 12.28 4.41 -24.69
N SER A 490 12.73 4.40 -23.46
CA SER A 490 13.76 3.51 -22.95
C SER A 490 13.23 2.20 -22.36
N GLY A 491 11.92 2.04 -22.25
CA GLY A 491 11.27 0.79 -21.85
C GLY A 491 9.97 0.58 -22.62
N MET A 492 9.79 -0.65 -23.12
CA MET A 492 8.61 -1.06 -23.88
C MET A 492 8.08 -2.39 -23.36
N SER A 493 6.78 -2.68 -23.58
CA SER A 493 6.28 -4.05 -23.41
C SER A 493 7.11 -5.03 -24.28
N PRO A 494 7.21 -6.32 -23.92
CA PRO A 494 8.06 -7.28 -24.65
C PRO A 494 7.75 -7.41 -26.15
N ASP A 495 6.51 -7.12 -26.55
CA ASP A 495 6.07 -7.08 -27.96
C ASP A 495 6.40 -5.75 -28.67
N GLY A 496 6.97 -4.78 -27.94
CA GLY A 496 7.33 -3.45 -28.46
C GLY A 496 6.16 -2.51 -28.73
N VAL A 497 4.95 -2.84 -28.28
CA VAL A 497 3.72 -2.08 -28.59
C VAL A 497 3.43 -0.99 -27.57
N LEU A 498 3.57 -1.28 -26.28
CA LEU A 498 3.19 -0.37 -25.20
C LEU A 498 4.42 0.31 -24.58
N PRO A 499 4.44 1.66 -24.53
CA PRO A 499 5.49 2.39 -23.84
C PRO A 499 5.38 2.22 -22.33
N GLU A 500 6.47 1.79 -21.72
CA GLU A 500 6.55 1.56 -20.27
C GLU A 500 7.38 2.64 -19.58
N ILE A 501 8.41 3.16 -20.25
CA ILE A 501 9.36 4.12 -19.66
C ILE A 501 9.77 5.14 -20.72
N VAL A 502 9.82 6.40 -20.30
CA VAL A 502 10.45 7.50 -21.04
C VAL A 502 11.55 8.15 -20.23
N GLU A 503 12.61 8.60 -20.88
CA GLU A 503 13.71 9.33 -20.24
C GLU A 503 14.26 10.44 -21.12
N ARG A 504 15.00 11.39 -20.52
CA ARG A 504 15.75 12.43 -21.25
C ARG A 504 17.24 12.27 -21.00
N ARG A 505 18.00 12.09 -22.09
CA ARG A 505 19.47 11.95 -22.03
C ARG A 505 20.18 13.28 -21.74
N ASP A 506 19.56 14.40 -22.12
CA ASP A 506 20.06 15.75 -21.92
C ASP A 506 19.77 16.33 -20.52
N HIS A 507 19.25 15.50 -19.61
CA HIS A 507 18.83 15.91 -18.26
C HIS A 507 19.56 15.09 -17.19
N PRO A 508 19.93 15.70 -16.03
CA PRO A 508 20.61 14.97 -14.96
C PRO A 508 19.86 13.72 -14.51
N TRP A 509 18.55 13.85 -14.29
CA TRP A 509 17.68 12.74 -13.97
C TRP A 509 16.22 13.07 -14.37
N PHE A 510 15.71 12.46 -15.43
CA PHE A 510 14.34 12.67 -15.91
C PHE A 510 13.80 11.33 -16.39
N ILE A 511 12.94 10.71 -15.61
CA ILE A 511 12.34 9.42 -15.92
C ILE A 511 10.84 9.48 -15.66
N GLY A 512 10.06 8.98 -16.62
CA GLY A 512 8.63 8.73 -16.50
C GLY A 512 8.35 7.24 -16.69
N VAL A 513 7.53 6.65 -15.83
CA VAL A 513 7.16 5.23 -15.90
C VAL A 513 5.65 5.06 -15.91
N GLN A 514 5.13 4.11 -16.71
CA GLN A 514 3.70 3.86 -16.81
C GLN A 514 3.17 3.03 -15.64
N TYR A 515 4.01 2.26 -15.02
CA TYR A 515 3.73 1.43 -13.85
C TYR A 515 3.87 2.21 -12.53
N HIS A 516 3.62 1.51 -11.42
CA HIS A 516 3.63 2.03 -10.05
C HIS A 516 4.77 1.41 -9.22
N PRO A 517 6.01 1.92 -9.33
CA PRO A 517 7.17 1.36 -8.61
C PRO A 517 7.05 1.51 -7.08
N GLU A 518 6.24 2.47 -6.60
CA GLU A 518 5.96 2.65 -5.19
C GLU A 518 5.31 1.42 -4.54
N LEU A 519 4.56 0.64 -5.31
CA LEU A 519 3.88 -0.56 -4.82
C LEU A 519 4.83 -1.72 -4.53
N LYS A 520 6.06 -1.69 -5.07
CA LYS A 520 7.08 -2.73 -4.87
C LYS A 520 8.21 -2.32 -3.92
N SER A 521 8.29 -1.04 -3.54
CA SER A 521 9.35 -0.56 -2.67
C SER A 521 9.21 -1.09 -1.24
N ARG A 522 10.31 -1.57 -0.68
CA ARG A 522 10.40 -2.14 0.68
C ARG A 522 11.56 -1.51 1.45
N PRO A 523 11.51 -1.44 2.78
CA PRO A 523 12.57 -0.77 3.57
C PRO A 523 13.93 -1.45 3.43
N PHE A 524 13.95 -2.79 3.28
CA PHE A 524 15.19 -3.58 3.12
C PHE A 524 15.63 -3.73 1.65
N GLU A 525 14.71 -3.46 0.72
CA GLU A 525 14.91 -3.49 -0.73
C GLU A 525 14.25 -2.26 -1.34
N PRO A 526 14.83 -1.06 -1.12
CA PRO A 526 14.32 0.17 -1.72
C PRO A 526 14.25 0.02 -3.24
N HIS A 527 13.12 0.39 -3.83
CA HIS A 527 12.98 0.29 -5.28
C HIS A 527 14.06 1.13 -5.99
N PRO A 528 14.77 0.59 -7.00
CA PRO A 528 15.95 1.21 -7.57
C PRO A 528 15.68 2.60 -8.14
N LEU A 529 14.51 2.85 -8.73
CA LEU A 529 14.14 4.18 -9.22
C LEU A 529 14.01 5.21 -8.09
N PHE A 530 13.42 4.86 -6.95
CA PHE A 530 13.34 5.77 -5.81
C PHE A 530 14.71 6.02 -5.18
N ALA A 531 15.54 4.98 -5.05
CA ALA A 531 16.90 5.13 -4.55
C ALA A 531 17.73 6.06 -5.45
N SER A 532 17.67 5.88 -6.76
CA SER A 532 18.36 6.71 -7.75
C SER A 532 17.80 8.13 -7.83
N PHE A 533 16.47 8.31 -7.75
CA PHE A 533 15.84 9.63 -7.74
C PHE A 533 16.28 10.46 -6.53
N ILE A 534 16.31 9.85 -5.35
CA ILE A 534 16.77 10.53 -4.13
C ILE A 534 18.28 10.81 -4.21
N ALA A 535 19.09 9.92 -4.78
CA ALA A 535 20.52 10.21 -5.04
C ALA A 535 20.70 11.44 -5.94
N ALA A 536 19.92 11.54 -7.01
CA ALA A 536 19.92 12.72 -7.88
C ALA A 536 19.46 13.99 -7.16
N ALA A 537 18.46 13.88 -6.27
CA ALA A 537 18.03 15.00 -5.44
C ALA A 537 19.10 15.44 -4.43
N VAL A 538 19.92 14.53 -3.90
CA VAL A 538 21.10 14.85 -3.06
C VAL A 538 22.14 15.62 -3.86
N GLU A 539 22.43 15.20 -5.08
CA GLU A 539 23.35 15.95 -5.95
C GLU A 539 22.79 17.35 -6.27
N GLN A 540 21.50 17.45 -6.59
CA GLN A 540 20.83 18.74 -6.84
C GLN A 540 20.90 19.67 -5.61
N SER A 541 20.76 19.14 -4.39
CA SER A 541 20.80 19.94 -3.16
C SER A 541 22.17 20.60 -2.90
N ARG A 542 23.22 20.12 -3.54
CA ARG A 542 24.57 20.71 -3.47
C ARG A 542 24.78 21.85 -4.46
N LEU A 543 23.89 22.00 -5.43
CA LEU A 543 23.94 23.01 -6.48
C LEU A 543 23.05 24.23 -6.17
N VAL A 544 22.11 24.08 -5.25
CA VAL A 544 21.15 25.09 -4.77
C VAL A 544 21.48 25.50 -3.35
#